data_ab2310b9dc170a3bf72855f0cba791cf
#
_entry.id   ab2310b9dc170a3bf72855f0cba791cf
#
_cell.length_a   1.000
_cell.length_b   1.000
_cell.length_c   1.000
_cell.angle_alpha   90.00
_cell.angle_beta   90.00
_cell.angle_gamma   90.00
#
_symmetry.space_group_name_H-M   'P 1'
#
loop_
_entity.id
_entity.type
_entity.pdbx_description
1 polymer ?
#
loop_
_entity_poly.entity_id
_entity_poly.type
_entity_poly.pdbx_seq_one_letter_code
_entity_poly.pdbx_strand_id
1 'polypeptide(L)'
;MDRLDGKVAIVTGGGNGVGREHALLLASEGAKVVVNDLGEDAESTAGEINNSGGIAIGVQGDVAEWETGERLVSAAIEAFGDLHILINNAGMLRDAMSFSMNEKQFDEVIAVHLKGHFVCARAAAVYWREEAKSGKESPRRIIHTSSESGLFGGPGQSNYASAKGGILTLSITLGRELSKYGVTTNVVAPRARTGLTDYIQSMAAPEDPEDFDIYDPANVSPFVVWLCTDEAQEINGQAFIVGGSGIWWMRNWSHQNSVKLDTERWTLDTIDSHRDLLFGEMDTGLPKFEAPPFS
;
A
#
# COMPACT_ATOMS: atom_id res chain seq x y z
N MET A 1 1.28 -21.59 11.87
CA MET A 1 1.77 -22.25 10.65
C MET A 1 2.88 -21.36 10.11
N ASP A 2 4.07 -21.88 9.92
CA ASP A 2 5.24 -21.05 9.56
C ASP A 2 5.30 -20.81 8.04
N ARG A 3 4.27 -20.12 7.49
CA ARG A 3 4.16 -19.89 6.03
C ARG A 3 5.27 -19.00 5.48
N LEU A 4 5.90 -18.21 6.35
CA LEU A 4 6.97 -17.28 6.00
C LEU A 4 8.30 -17.62 6.67
N ASP A 5 8.47 -18.89 7.10
CA ASP A 5 9.71 -19.34 7.68
C ASP A 5 10.90 -19.05 6.75
N GLY A 6 11.97 -18.52 7.33
CA GLY A 6 13.17 -18.10 6.57
C GLY A 6 13.02 -16.81 5.75
N LYS A 7 11.82 -16.19 5.68
CA LYS A 7 11.65 -14.90 5.00
C LYS A 7 12.08 -13.74 5.90
N VAL A 8 12.49 -12.65 5.27
CA VAL A 8 12.83 -11.38 5.93
C VAL A 8 11.95 -10.29 5.37
N ALA A 9 11.30 -9.53 6.24
CA ALA A 9 10.36 -8.48 5.88
C ALA A 9 10.78 -7.11 6.44
N ILE A 10 10.52 -6.05 5.68
CA ILE A 10 10.53 -4.66 6.15
C ILE A 10 9.08 -4.17 6.18
N VAL A 11 8.67 -3.54 7.29
CA VAL A 11 7.37 -2.86 7.41
C VAL A 11 7.62 -1.40 7.77
N THR A 12 7.25 -0.46 6.91
CA THR A 12 7.32 0.97 7.19
C THR A 12 6.04 1.46 7.89
N GLY A 13 6.19 2.41 8.83
CA GLY A 13 5.06 2.79 9.71
C GLY A 13 4.56 1.60 10.52
N GLY A 14 5.48 0.73 10.94
CA GLY A 14 5.21 -0.51 11.64
C GLY A 14 5.09 -0.38 13.16
N GLY A 15 5.22 0.82 13.70
CA GLY A 15 5.13 1.08 15.13
C GLY A 15 3.69 1.08 15.66
N ASN A 16 2.71 1.39 14.81
CA ASN A 16 1.33 1.57 15.24
C ASN A 16 0.31 1.06 14.20
N GLY A 17 -0.95 0.92 14.63
CA GLY A 17 -2.10 0.68 13.76
C GLY A 17 -1.92 -0.53 12.85
N VAL A 18 -2.34 -0.39 11.59
CA VAL A 18 -2.30 -1.49 10.60
C VAL A 18 -0.88 -2.00 10.36
N GLY A 19 0.13 -1.10 10.35
CA GLY A 19 1.53 -1.50 10.15
C GLY A 19 2.06 -2.38 11.27
N ARG A 20 1.71 -2.06 12.53
CA ARG A 20 2.05 -2.89 13.68
C ARG A 20 1.43 -4.28 13.55
N GLU A 21 0.15 -4.37 13.22
CA GLU A 21 -0.53 -5.66 13.05
C GLU A 21 0.06 -6.49 11.89
N HIS A 22 0.52 -5.83 10.82
CA HIS A 22 1.28 -6.52 9.76
C HIS A 22 2.59 -7.11 10.29
N ALA A 23 3.36 -6.33 11.06
CA ALA A 23 4.64 -6.77 11.61
C ALA A 23 4.47 -7.95 12.58
N LEU A 24 3.47 -7.88 13.47
CA LEU A 24 3.14 -8.96 14.40
C LEU A 24 2.75 -10.25 13.68
N LEU A 25 1.86 -10.16 12.70
CA LEU A 25 1.39 -11.34 11.97
C LEU A 25 2.48 -11.95 11.08
N LEU A 26 3.31 -11.12 10.41
CA LEU A 26 4.48 -11.62 9.65
C LEU A 26 5.42 -12.42 10.56
N ALA A 27 5.71 -11.91 11.74
CA ALA A 27 6.58 -12.58 12.70
C ALA A 27 5.96 -13.88 13.25
N SER A 28 4.66 -13.90 13.52
CA SER A 28 3.95 -15.09 13.97
C SER A 28 3.87 -16.20 12.92
N GLU A 29 4.00 -15.85 11.62
CA GLU A 29 4.11 -16.77 10.50
C GLU A 29 5.56 -17.12 10.14
N GLY A 30 6.54 -16.78 11.01
CA GLY A 30 7.93 -17.20 10.93
C GLY A 30 8.89 -16.23 10.23
N ALA A 31 8.41 -15.07 9.75
CA ALA A 31 9.28 -14.07 9.16
C ALA A 31 10.13 -13.34 10.21
N LYS A 32 11.36 -12.97 9.85
CA LYS A 32 12.16 -11.99 10.59
C LYS A 32 11.80 -10.59 10.11
N VAL A 33 11.54 -9.66 11.04
CA VAL A 33 10.93 -8.37 10.68
C VAL A 33 11.82 -7.19 11.06
N VAL A 34 12.07 -6.31 10.11
CA VAL A 34 12.56 -4.95 10.34
C VAL A 34 11.34 -4.04 10.45
N VAL A 35 11.09 -3.52 11.63
CA VAL A 35 10.02 -2.56 11.90
C VAL A 35 10.59 -1.16 11.75
N ASN A 36 10.07 -0.35 10.83
CA ASN A 36 10.44 1.05 10.70
C ASN A 36 9.29 1.94 11.15
N ASP A 37 9.62 2.98 11.89
CA ASP A 37 8.73 4.10 12.19
C ASP A 37 9.55 5.38 12.37
N LEU A 38 8.88 6.53 12.44
CA LEU A 38 9.53 7.82 12.64
C LEU A 38 10.11 7.96 14.07
N GLY A 39 9.46 7.36 15.05
CA GLY A 39 9.79 7.42 16.48
C GLY A 39 10.16 6.08 17.09
N GLU A 40 10.12 6.05 18.44
CA GLU A 40 10.51 4.89 19.28
C GLU A 40 9.51 3.72 19.19
N ASP A 41 8.36 3.92 18.55
CA ASP A 41 7.35 2.89 18.37
C ASP A 41 7.85 1.71 17.53
N ALA A 42 8.88 1.94 16.69
CA ALA A 42 9.56 0.88 15.94
C ALA A 42 10.20 -0.15 16.87
N GLU A 43 10.95 0.31 17.88
CA GLU A 43 11.60 -0.54 18.87
C GLU A 43 10.57 -1.22 19.78
N SER A 44 9.49 -0.51 20.12
CA SER A 44 8.41 -1.05 20.95
C SER A 44 7.75 -2.25 20.28
N THR A 45 7.35 -2.12 19.01
CA THR A 45 6.77 -3.23 18.24
C THR A 45 7.75 -4.39 18.03
N ALA A 46 9.03 -4.09 17.73
CA ALA A 46 10.06 -5.11 17.63
C ALA A 46 10.27 -5.86 18.97
N GLY A 47 10.24 -5.14 20.09
CA GLY A 47 10.29 -5.72 21.44
C GLY A 47 9.12 -6.64 21.72
N GLU A 48 7.92 -6.28 21.34
CA GLU A 48 6.71 -7.11 21.47
C GLU A 48 6.81 -8.40 20.66
N ILE A 49 7.27 -8.32 19.41
CA ILE A 49 7.53 -9.49 18.56
C ILE A 49 8.53 -10.42 19.23
N ASN A 50 9.65 -9.89 19.72
CA ASN A 50 10.70 -10.69 20.36
C ASN A 50 10.21 -11.34 21.67
N ASN A 51 9.41 -10.64 22.45
CA ASN A 51 8.82 -11.17 23.68
C ASN A 51 7.80 -12.29 23.41
N SER A 52 7.18 -12.29 22.24
CA SER A 52 6.24 -13.33 21.79
C SER A 52 6.93 -14.51 21.09
N GLY A 53 8.28 -14.53 21.05
CA GLY A 53 9.07 -15.61 20.45
C GLY A 53 9.38 -15.44 18.96
N GLY A 54 8.99 -14.34 18.35
CA GLY A 54 9.40 -13.96 16.99
C GLY A 54 10.80 -13.34 16.96
N ILE A 55 11.20 -12.82 15.79
CA ILE A 55 12.50 -12.16 15.60
C ILE A 55 12.30 -10.85 14.89
N ALA A 56 12.63 -9.73 15.54
CA ALA A 56 12.51 -8.40 14.93
C ALA A 56 13.57 -7.42 15.44
N ILE A 57 13.83 -6.39 14.65
CA ILE A 57 14.58 -5.19 15.04
C ILE A 57 13.78 -3.94 14.70
N GLY A 58 13.87 -2.91 15.54
CA GLY A 58 13.36 -1.58 15.27
C GLY A 58 14.40 -0.72 14.54
N VAL A 59 13.96 0.08 13.57
CA VAL A 59 14.81 1.02 12.84
C VAL A 59 14.07 2.34 12.68
N GLN A 60 14.45 3.36 13.40
CA GLN A 60 13.87 4.70 13.26
C GLN A 60 14.28 5.35 11.95
N GLY A 61 13.35 6.05 11.30
CA GLY A 61 13.67 6.83 10.11
C GLY A 61 12.46 7.36 9.37
N ASP A 62 12.61 8.54 8.80
CA ASP A 62 11.62 9.16 7.95
C ASP A 62 11.72 8.58 6.53
N VAL A 63 10.66 7.93 6.06
CA VAL A 63 10.58 7.36 4.70
C VAL A 63 10.62 8.44 3.60
N ALA A 64 10.33 9.69 3.93
CA ALA A 64 10.47 10.81 3.01
C ALA A 64 11.94 11.16 2.69
N GLU A 65 12.89 10.72 3.50
CA GLU A 65 14.34 10.86 3.27
C GLU A 65 14.83 9.75 2.33
N TRP A 66 15.67 10.15 1.35
CA TRP A 66 16.14 9.21 0.33
C TRP A 66 17.00 8.07 0.90
N GLU A 67 17.82 8.39 1.89
CA GLU A 67 18.76 7.46 2.51
C GLU A 67 18.06 6.42 3.39
N THR A 68 16.83 6.69 3.85
CA THR A 68 16.11 5.77 4.74
C THR A 68 15.85 4.43 4.04
N GLY A 69 15.47 4.42 2.76
CA GLY A 69 15.29 3.17 2.03
C GLY A 69 16.54 2.29 2.00
N GLU A 70 17.70 2.87 1.74
CA GLU A 70 19.00 2.16 1.72
C GLU A 70 19.37 1.65 3.11
N ARG A 71 19.15 2.46 4.14
CA ARG A 71 19.42 2.09 5.55
C ARG A 71 18.54 0.92 6.01
N LEU A 72 17.25 0.89 5.62
CA LEU A 72 16.34 -0.21 5.96
C LEU A 72 16.75 -1.53 5.30
N VAL A 73 17.13 -1.49 4.02
CA VAL A 73 17.62 -2.66 3.31
C VAL A 73 18.93 -3.17 3.92
N SER A 74 19.88 -2.26 4.23
CA SER A 74 21.14 -2.61 4.90
C SER A 74 20.87 -3.27 6.25
N ALA A 75 19.97 -2.71 7.05
CA ALA A 75 19.61 -3.28 8.36
C ALA A 75 19.03 -4.69 8.24
N ALA A 76 18.19 -4.97 7.24
CA ALA A 76 17.65 -6.30 6.99
C ALA A 76 18.75 -7.31 6.61
N ILE A 77 19.68 -6.89 5.75
CA ILE A 77 20.80 -7.74 5.31
C ILE A 77 21.78 -8.00 6.46
N GLU A 78 22.15 -6.97 7.21
CA GLU A 78 23.10 -7.08 8.32
C GLU A 78 22.55 -7.95 9.47
N ALA A 79 21.27 -7.78 9.81
CA ALA A 79 20.67 -8.53 10.91
C ALA A 79 20.23 -9.95 10.50
N PHE A 80 19.74 -10.14 9.26
CA PHE A 80 19.02 -11.37 8.89
C PHE A 80 19.53 -12.04 7.61
N GLY A 81 20.46 -11.41 6.89
CA GLY A 81 21.16 -12.00 5.73
C GLY A 81 20.45 -11.84 4.38
N ASP A 82 19.20 -11.41 4.32
CA ASP A 82 18.43 -11.24 3.08
C ASP A 82 17.28 -10.24 3.28
N LEU A 83 16.54 -9.95 2.19
CA LEU A 83 15.27 -9.23 2.19
C LEU A 83 14.31 -9.90 1.18
N HIS A 84 13.11 -10.28 1.61
CA HIS A 84 12.12 -10.95 0.77
C HIS A 84 10.84 -10.13 0.57
N ILE A 85 10.44 -9.37 1.59
CA ILE A 85 9.15 -8.71 1.65
C ILE A 85 9.35 -7.25 2.04
N LEU A 86 8.71 -6.33 1.32
CA LEU A 86 8.61 -4.93 1.68
C LEU A 86 7.13 -4.54 1.78
N ILE A 87 6.69 -4.11 2.97
CA ILE A 87 5.37 -3.51 3.17
C ILE A 87 5.56 -2.00 3.37
N ASN A 88 5.19 -1.24 2.36
CA ASN A 88 5.14 0.21 2.38
C ASN A 88 3.80 0.65 2.99
N ASN A 89 3.80 1.00 4.28
CA ASN A 89 2.58 1.36 5.00
C ASN A 89 2.65 2.75 5.64
N ALA A 90 3.84 3.31 5.88
CA ALA A 90 4.00 4.63 6.50
C ALA A 90 3.11 5.70 5.87
N GLY A 91 2.49 6.54 6.71
CA GLY A 91 1.55 7.54 6.23
C GLY A 91 1.19 8.61 7.24
N MET A 92 0.60 9.70 6.74
CA MET A 92 0.12 10.84 7.52
C MET A 92 -1.02 11.55 6.81
N LEU A 93 -1.77 12.40 7.50
CA LEU A 93 -2.80 13.25 6.93
C LEU A 93 -2.50 14.74 7.15
N ARG A 94 -2.85 15.57 6.16
CA ARG A 94 -2.89 17.04 6.21
C ARG A 94 -4.08 17.51 5.39
N ASP A 95 -5.26 17.13 5.86
CA ASP A 95 -6.52 17.37 5.13
C ASP A 95 -6.87 18.85 5.11
N ALA A 96 -7.24 19.34 3.95
CA ALA A 96 -7.78 20.66 3.71
C ALA A 96 -8.48 20.69 2.35
N MET A 97 -9.54 21.51 2.21
CA MET A 97 -10.13 21.75 0.90
C MET A 97 -9.07 22.35 -0.04
N SER A 98 -9.09 21.95 -1.31
CA SER A 98 -8.06 22.33 -2.31
C SER A 98 -7.78 23.83 -2.38
N PHE A 99 -8.81 24.66 -2.21
CA PHE A 99 -8.68 26.13 -2.20
C PHE A 99 -8.11 26.71 -0.89
N SER A 100 -7.97 25.88 0.17
CA SER A 100 -7.42 26.28 1.47
C SER A 100 -6.11 25.55 1.81
N MET A 101 -5.75 24.51 1.03
CA MET A 101 -4.53 23.72 1.24
C MET A 101 -3.31 24.58 0.92
N ASN A 102 -2.34 24.61 1.82
CA ASN A 102 -1.06 25.28 1.58
C ASN A 102 0.01 24.30 1.03
N GLU A 103 1.09 24.84 0.48
CA GLU A 103 2.20 24.10 -0.13
C GLU A 103 2.77 23.03 0.84
N LYS A 104 3.04 23.41 2.09
CA LYS A 104 3.58 22.50 3.10
C LYS A 104 2.68 21.29 3.34
N GLN A 105 1.36 21.50 3.45
CA GLN A 105 0.40 20.40 3.63
C GLN A 105 0.40 19.45 2.43
N PHE A 106 0.55 19.98 1.22
CA PHE A 106 0.63 19.19 0.01
C PHE A 106 1.95 18.39 -0.03
N ASP A 107 3.06 19.06 0.12
CA ASP A 107 4.40 18.49 -0.03
C ASP A 107 4.71 17.42 1.01
N GLU A 108 4.36 17.65 2.29
CA GLU A 108 4.56 16.65 3.36
C GLU A 108 3.85 15.34 3.05
N VAL A 109 2.60 15.40 2.57
CA VAL A 109 1.82 14.19 2.26
C VAL A 109 2.37 13.47 1.03
N ILE A 110 2.73 14.20 -0.03
CA ILE A 110 3.38 13.60 -1.21
C ILE A 110 4.73 12.97 -0.84
N ALA A 111 5.51 13.65 -0.01
CA ALA A 111 6.83 13.18 0.41
C ALA A 111 6.75 11.85 1.19
N VAL A 112 5.87 11.78 2.20
CA VAL A 112 5.75 10.56 3.02
C VAL A 112 5.11 9.42 2.22
N HIS A 113 3.99 9.68 1.54
CA HIS A 113 3.26 8.62 0.86
C HIS A 113 3.91 8.22 -0.46
N LEU A 114 3.89 9.09 -1.47
CA LEU A 114 4.30 8.69 -2.82
C LEU A 114 5.82 8.53 -2.93
N LYS A 115 6.57 9.53 -2.51
CA LYS A 115 8.04 9.47 -2.54
C LYS A 115 8.56 8.39 -1.58
N GLY A 116 8.03 8.29 -0.35
CA GLY A 116 8.45 7.29 0.63
C GLY A 116 8.26 5.86 0.16
N HIS A 117 7.10 5.55 -0.43
CA HIS A 117 6.88 4.24 -1.06
C HIS A 117 7.86 3.95 -2.20
N PHE A 118 8.18 4.96 -3.01
CA PHE A 118 9.17 4.82 -4.08
C PHE A 118 10.58 4.62 -3.54
N VAL A 119 11.00 5.39 -2.54
CA VAL A 119 12.35 5.33 -1.95
C VAL A 119 12.64 3.92 -1.41
N CYS A 120 11.74 3.37 -0.60
CA CYS A 120 11.91 2.04 -0.02
C CYS A 120 11.84 0.94 -1.11
N ALA A 121 10.89 1.05 -2.04
CA ALA A 121 10.76 0.09 -3.14
C ALA A 121 11.97 0.11 -4.07
N ARG A 122 12.54 1.29 -4.38
CA ARG A 122 13.76 1.44 -5.16
C ARG A 122 14.95 0.77 -4.47
N ALA A 123 15.14 1.01 -3.19
CA ALA A 123 16.25 0.41 -2.44
C ALA A 123 16.17 -1.13 -2.45
N ALA A 124 14.98 -1.69 -2.18
CA ALA A 124 14.74 -3.13 -2.27
C ALA A 124 14.96 -3.65 -3.70
N ALA A 125 14.47 -2.96 -4.73
CA ALA A 125 14.63 -3.35 -6.12
C ALA A 125 16.09 -3.37 -6.58
N VAL A 126 16.92 -2.43 -6.12
CA VAL A 126 18.37 -2.43 -6.40
C VAL A 126 19.01 -3.69 -5.82
N TYR A 127 18.74 -4.00 -4.56
CA TYR A 127 19.25 -5.20 -3.91
C TYR A 127 18.80 -6.48 -4.63
N TRP A 128 17.51 -6.65 -4.87
CA TRP A 128 16.96 -7.84 -5.52
C TRP A 128 17.47 -8.06 -6.94
N ARG A 129 17.66 -6.97 -7.69
CA ARG A 129 18.25 -7.03 -9.02
C ARG A 129 19.69 -7.54 -9.00
N GLU A 130 20.50 -7.11 -8.05
CA GLU A 130 21.90 -7.58 -7.92
C GLU A 130 21.94 -9.04 -7.43
N GLU A 131 21.05 -9.45 -6.51
CA GLU A 131 20.92 -10.85 -6.10
C GLU A 131 20.53 -11.74 -7.29
N ALA A 132 19.53 -11.35 -8.09
CA ALA A 132 19.14 -12.10 -9.28
C ALA A 132 20.28 -12.21 -10.33
N LYS A 133 21.05 -11.14 -10.54
CA LYS A 133 22.24 -11.18 -11.41
C LYS A 133 23.34 -12.10 -10.89
N SER A 134 23.44 -12.28 -9.58
CA SER A 134 24.37 -13.23 -8.96
C SER A 134 23.89 -14.67 -9.01
N GLY A 135 22.71 -14.93 -9.60
CA GLY A 135 22.10 -16.25 -9.71
C GLY A 135 21.27 -16.68 -8.48
N LYS A 136 21.02 -15.77 -7.56
CA LYS A 136 20.14 -16.03 -6.42
C LYS A 136 18.70 -15.62 -6.76
N GLU A 137 17.92 -16.56 -7.24
CA GLU A 137 16.49 -16.35 -7.50
C GLU A 137 15.68 -16.69 -6.25
N SER A 138 14.82 -15.78 -5.84
CA SER A 138 13.89 -15.98 -4.73
C SER A 138 12.62 -15.17 -4.97
N PRO A 139 11.43 -15.69 -4.64
CA PRO A 139 10.20 -14.90 -4.66
C PRO A 139 10.31 -13.68 -3.76
N ARG A 140 9.96 -12.51 -4.30
CA ARG A 140 10.01 -11.21 -3.62
C ARG A 140 8.65 -10.54 -3.68
N ARG A 141 8.29 -9.78 -2.66
CA ARG A 141 6.97 -9.16 -2.52
C ARG A 141 7.07 -7.68 -2.14
N ILE A 142 6.32 -6.85 -2.82
CA ILE A 142 6.06 -5.48 -2.38
C ILE A 142 4.56 -5.33 -2.18
N ILE A 143 4.17 -4.90 -0.99
CA ILE A 143 2.79 -4.49 -0.71
C ILE A 143 2.80 -3.00 -0.44
N HIS A 144 1.95 -2.27 -1.16
CA HIS A 144 1.76 -0.84 -0.97
C HIS A 144 0.42 -0.57 -0.31
N THR A 145 0.40 0.30 0.70
CA THR A 145 -0.82 0.77 1.34
C THR A 145 -1.38 1.99 0.59
N SER A 146 -2.51 1.81 -0.10
CA SER A 146 -3.29 2.90 -0.69
C SER A 146 -4.47 3.27 0.21
N SER A 147 -5.55 3.77 -0.36
CA SER A 147 -6.77 4.19 0.32
C SER A 147 -7.93 4.23 -0.67
N GLU A 148 -9.15 4.11 -0.18
CA GLU A 148 -10.36 4.42 -0.95
C GLU A 148 -10.33 5.85 -1.52
N SER A 149 -9.72 6.80 -0.80
CA SER A 149 -9.49 8.15 -1.33
C SER A 149 -8.62 8.17 -2.58
N GLY A 150 -7.64 7.25 -2.69
CA GLY A 150 -6.83 7.08 -3.90
C GLY A 150 -7.59 6.42 -5.05
N LEU A 151 -8.62 5.62 -4.75
CA LEU A 151 -9.46 4.95 -5.73
C LEU A 151 -10.62 5.84 -6.23
N PHE A 152 -11.24 6.61 -5.32
CA PHE A 152 -12.52 7.28 -5.60
C PHE A 152 -12.44 8.81 -5.45
N GLY A 153 -11.36 9.37 -4.91
CA GLY A 153 -11.21 10.80 -4.65
C GLY A 153 -11.99 11.29 -3.41
N GLY A 154 -11.29 11.65 -2.34
CA GLY A 154 -11.90 12.17 -1.12
C GLY A 154 -11.96 13.71 -1.08
N PRO A 155 -13.12 14.35 -0.83
CA PRO A 155 -13.17 15.80 -0.60
C PRO A 155 -12.25 16.20 0.57
N GLY A 156 -11.50 17.30 0.43
CA GLY A 156 -10.53 17.73 1.44
C GLY A 156 -9.20 16.99 1.44
N GLN A 157 -9.01 16.03 0.55
CA GLN A 157 -7.84 15.15 0.51
C GLN A 157 -7.11 15.19 -0.85
N SER A 158 -7.05 16.34 -1.50
CA SER A 158 -6.41 16.43 -2.82
C SER A 158 -4.93 16.01 -2.82
N ASN A 159 -4.18 16.30 -1.77
CA ASN A 159 -2.81 15.80 -1.55
C ASN A 159 -2.80 14.27 -1.33
N TYR A 160 -3.58 13.79 -0.38
CA TYR A 160 -3.63 12.39 0.03
C TYR A 160 -4.19 11.48 -1.08
N ALA A 161 -5.31 11.87 -1.70
CA ALA A 161 -5.90 11.14 -2.81
C ALA A 161 -4.95 11.05 -4.01
N SER A 162 -4.23 12.16 -4.33
CA SER A 162 -3.22 12.17 -5.39
C SER A 162 -2.06 11.23 -5.08
N ALA A 163 -1.52 11.25 -3.85
CA ALA A 163 -0.45 10.36 -3.44
C ALA A 163 -0.90 8.88 -3.50
N LYS A 164 -2.07 8.57 -2.92
CA LYS A 164 -2.62 7.21 -2.85
C LYS A 164 -3.05 6.68 -4.22
N GLY A 165 -3.54 7.55 -5.12
CA GLY A 165 -3.78 7.23 -6.53
C GLY A 165 -2.48 6.99 -7.31
N GLY A 166 -1.45 7.82 -7.07
CA GLY A 166 -0.11 7.63 -7.64
C GLY A 166 0.52 6.30 -7.25
N ILE A 167 0.31 5.83 -6.02
CA ILE A 167 0.78 4.53 -5.53
C ILE A 167 0.19 3.36 -6.34
N LEU A 168 -1.08 3.42 -6.75
CA LEU A 168 -1.68 2.40 -7.60
C LEU A 168 -0.91 2.21 -8.91
N THR A 169 -0.62 3.32 -9.58
CA THR A 169 0.14 3.28 -10.84
C THR A 169 1.61 2.94 -10.61
N LEU A 170 2.22 3.42 -9.53
CA LEU A 170 3.58 3.04 -9.12
C LEU A 170 3.70 1.53 -8.96
N SER A 171 2.76 0.88 -8.26
CA SER A 171 2.73 -0.57 -8.08
C SER A 171 2.70 -1.32 -9.41
N ILE A 172 1.82 -0.92 -10.35
CA ILE A 172 1.73 -1.53 -11.68
C ILE A 172 3.06 -1.39 -12.44
N THR A 173 3.68 -0.21 -12.36
CA THR A 173 4.95 0.08 -13.03
C THR A 173 6.07 -0.81 -12.50
N LEU A 174 6.21 -0.86 -11.17
CA LEU A 174 7.20 -1.71 -10.50
C LEU A 174 6.97 -3.19 -10.79
N GLY A 175 5.71 -3.64 -10.82
CA GLY A 175 5.36 -5.01 -11.20
C GLY A 175 5.85 -5.39 -12.60
N ARG A 176 5.74 -4.47 -13.56
CA ARG A 176 6.27 -4.68 -14.93
C ARG A 176 7.79 -4.67 -15.00
N GLU A 177 8.43 -3.77 -14.27
CA GLU A 177 9.89 -3.63 -14.27
C GLU A 177 10.60 -4.77 -13.56
N LEU A 178 10.00 -5.27 -12.46
CA LEU A 178 10.65 -6.18 -11.51
C LEU A 178 10.20 -7.65 -11.63
N SER A 179 9.13 -7.95 -12.38
CA SER A 179 8.63 -9.33 -12.54
C SER A 179 9.70 -10.32 -13.01
N LYS A 180 10.61 -9.89 -13.88
CA LYS A 180 11.74 -10.70 -14.35
C LYS A 180 12.77 -11.06 -13.26
N TYR A 181 12.68 -10.45 -12.11
CA TYR A 181 13.50 -10.74 -10.93
C TYR A 181 12.72 -11.46 -9.83
N GLY A 182 11.54 -12.02 -10.17
CA GLY A 182 10.69 -12.74 -9.22
C GLY A 182 9.91 -11.86 -8.25
N VAL A 183 9.79 -10.56 -8.52
CA VAL A 183 9.08 -9.61 -7.66
C VAL A 183 7.63 -9.45 -8.11
N THR A 184 6.69 -9.58 -7.19
CA THR A 184 5.30 -9.12 -7.37
C THR A 184 5.05 -7.87 -6.53
N THR A 185 4.18 -7.00 -7.03
CA THR A 185 3.78 -5.77 -6.33
C THR A 185 2.27 -5.66 -6.31
N ASN A 186 1.68 -5.45 -5.14
CA ASN A 186 0.23 -5.32 -5.01
C ASN A 186 -0.12 -4.16 -4.08
N VAL A 187 -1.36 -3.73 -4.13
CA VAL A 187 -1.86 -2.59 -3.37
C VAL A 187 -3.02 -3.01 -2.49
N VAL A 188 -3.00 -2.60 -1.23
CA VAL A 188 -4.12 -2.75 -0.31
C VAL A 188 -4.58 -1.38 0.17
N ALA A 189 -5.87 -1.12 0.07
CA ALA A 189 -6.56 0.01 0.68
C ALA A 189 -7.26 -0.48 1.95
N PRO A 190 -6.70 -0.21 3.14
CA PRO A 190 -7.27 -0.72 4.39
C PRO A 190 -8.52 0.05 4.79
N ARG A 191 -9.49 -0.65 5.36
CA ARG A 191 -10.61 -0.11 6.13
C ARG A 191 -10.40 -0.46 7.59
N ALA A 192 -9.73 0.41 8.32
CA ALA A 192 -9.40 0.16 9.71
C ALA A 192 -9.39 1.46 10.51
N ARG A 193 -9.70 1.36 11.79
CA ARG A 193 -9.48 2.42 12.75
C ARG A 193 -7.99 2.50 13.06
N THR A 194 -7.42 3.68 12.92
CA THR A 194 -6.01 3.97 13.20
C THR A 194 -5.91 5.36 13.77
N GLY A 195 -4.76 5.76 14.28
CA GLY A 195 -4.52 7.15 14.70
C GLY A 195 -4.82 8.19 13.61
N LEU A 196 -4.86 7.79 12.34
CA LEU A 196 -5.27 8.65 11.23
C LEU A 196 -6.80 8.81 11.10
N THR A 197 -7.59 7.92 11.68
CA THR A 197 -9.05 7.85 11.53
C THR A 197 -9.80 7.95 12.87
N ASP A 198 -9.10 8.13 13.98
CA ASP A 198 -9.69 8.16 15.33
C ASP A 198 -10.75 9.26 15.52
N TYR A 199 -10.71 10.30 14.70
CA TYR A 199 -11.72 11.36 14.70
C TYR A 199 -13.05 10.95 14.03
N ILE A 200 -13.11 9.80 13.36
CA ILE A 200 -14.30 9.34 12.65
C ILE A 200 -15.17 8.51 13.61
N GLN A 201 -16.22 9.14 14.17
CA GLN A 201 -17.09 8.49 15.15
C GLN A 201 -17.75 7.20 14.66
N SER A 202 -18.06 7.08 13.37
CA SER A 202 -18.64 5.87 12.79
C SER A 202 -17.66 4.68 12.75
N MET A 203 -16.40 4.90 13.06
CA MET A 203 -15.37 3.86 13.16
C MET A 203 -14.99 3.55 14.62
N ALA A 204 -15.76 4.01 15.61
CA ALA A 204 -15.51 3.70 17.01
C ALA A 204 -15.54 2.18 17.26
N ALA A 205 -14.77 1.72 18.25
CA ALA A 205 -14.82 0.34 18.70
C ALA A 205 -16.22 0.00 19.23
N PRO A 206 -16.65 -1.27 19.15
CA PRO A 206 -17.91 -1.69 19.74
C PRO A 206 -17.90 -1.44 21.26
N GLU A 207 -19.07 -1.18 21.83
CA GLU A 207 -19.24 -0.97 23.28
C GLU A 207 -18.94 -2.25 24.07
N ASP A 208 -19.35 -3.40 23.53
CA ASP A 208 -19.02 -4.70 24.11
C ASP A 208 -17.71 -5.23 23.47
N PRO A 209 -16.67 -5.47 24.28
CA PRO A 209 -15.40 -6.02 23.77
C PRO A 209 -15.51 -7.42 23.15
N GLU A 210 -16.60 -8.17 23.41
CA GLU A 210 -16.82 -9.49 22.80
C GLU A 210 -17.45 -9.37 21.39
N ASP A 211 -17.97 -8.20 21.03
CA ASP A 211 -18.49 -7.97 19.69
C ASP A 211 -17.37 -7.83 18.67
N PHE A 212 -17.62 -8.31 17.44
CA PHE A 212 -16.65 -8.21 16.36
C PHE A 212 -16.42 -6.76 15.96
N ASP A 213 -15.19 -6.28 16.21
CA ASP A 213 -14.77 -4.94 15.79
C ASP A 213 -14.44 -4.92 14.29
N ILE A 214 -15.40 -4.45 13.49
CA ILE A 214 -15.30 -4.41 12.03
C ILE A 214 -14.16 -3.48 11.53
N TYR A 215 -13.73 -2.53 12.37
CA TYR A 215 -12.64 -1.59 12.06
C TYR A 215 -11.33 -1.90 12.79
N ASP A 216 -11.22 -3.06 13.42
CA ASP A 216 -9.96 -3.47 14.03
C ASP A 216 -8.86 -3.53 12.95
N PRO A 217 -7.70 -2.87 13.17
CA PRO A 217 -6.55 -2.95 12.24
C PRO A 217 -6.09 -4.38 11.96
N ALA A 218 -6.24 -5.30 12.90
CA ALA A 218 -5.87 -6.69 12.75
C ALA A 218 -6.65 -7.41 11.63
N ASN A 219 -7.86 -6.95 11.28
CA ASN A 219 -8.65 -7.54 10.19
C ASN A 219 -8.00 -7.39 8.80
N VAL A 220 -7.09 -6.42 8.63
CA VAL A 220 -6.42 -6.17 7.34
C VAL A 220 -5.23 -7.09 7.13
N SER A 221 -4.52 -7.40 8.20
CA SER A 221 -3.22 -8.08 8.17
C SER A 221 -3.25 -9.49 7.58
N PRO A 222 -4.28 -10.32 7.78
CA PRO A 222 -4.31 -11.67 7.22
C PRO A 222 -4.19 -11.70 5.70
N PHE A 223 -4.88 -10.80 4.99
CA PHE A 223 -4.81 -10.74 3.53
C PHE A 223 -3.48 -10.16 3.04
N VAL A 224 -2.95 -9.13 3.71
CA VAL A 224 -1.64 -8.54 3.39
C VAL A 224 -0.53 -9.58 3.56
N VAL A 225 -0.52 -10.33 4.66
CA VAL A 225 0.46 -11.38 4.92
C VAL A 225 0.29 -12.55 3.96
N TRP A 226 -0.94 -12.93 3.61
CA TRP A 226 -1.21 -13.95 2.59
C TRP A 226 -0.66 -13.56 1.22
N LEU A 227 -0.77 -12.29 0.81
CA LEU A 227 -0.14 -11.78 -0.42
C LEU A 227 1.39 -11.90 -0.41
N CYS A 228 2.01 -12.07 0.76
CA CYS A 228 3.45 -12.26 0.91
C CYS A 228 3.88 -13.72 0.81
N THR A 229 2.94 -14.68 0.81
CA THR A 229 3.23 -16.12 0.73
C THR A 229 3.50 -16.59 -0.71
N ASP A 230 3.91 -17.83 -0.86
CA ASP A 230 4.16 -18.44 -2.17
C ASP A 230 2.85 -18.75 -2.92
N GLU A 231 1.72 -18.94 -2.20
CA GLU A 231 0.39 -19.15 -2.78
C GLU A 231 -0.11 -17.93 -3.57
N ALA A 232 0.41 -16.74 -3.30
CA ALA A 232 0.04 -15.51 -3.99
C ALA A 232 1.01 -15.09 -5.11
N GLN A 233 1.93 -15.95 -5.54
CA GLN A 233 2.99 -15.58 -6.50
C GLN A 233 2.47 -15.13 -7.87
N GLU A 234 1.27 -15.55 -8.27
CA GLU A 234 0.65 -15.16 -9.54
C GLU A 234 -0.09 -13.81 -9.46
N ILE A 235 -0.25 -13.26 -8.24
CA ILE A 235 -0.97 -12.00 -8.03
C ILE A 235 0.02 -10.85 -8.14
N ASN A 236 -0.08 -10.07 -9.23
CA ASN A 236 0.85 -8.98 -9.50
C ASN A 236 0.14 -7.77 -10.12
N GLY A 237 0.43 -6.57 -9.65
CA GLY A 237 -0.15 -5.31 -10.12
C GLY A 237 -1.62 -5.14 -9.76
N GLN A 238 -2.11 -5.82 -8.74
CA GLN A 238 -3.52 -5.81 -8.34
C GLN A 238 -3.76 -4.86 -7.16
N ALA A 239 -5.00 -4.39 -7.04
CA ALA A 239 -5.44 -3.53 -5.94
C ALA A 239 -6.66 -4.14 -5.23
N PHE A 240 -6.67 -4.02 -3.90
CA PHE A 240 -7.71 -4.58 -3.06
C PHE A 240 -8.14 -3.57 -1.99
N ILE A 241 -9.44 -3.56 -1.66
CA ILE A 241 -9.94 -2.95 -0.42
C ILE A 241 -10.07 -4.08 0.59
N VAL A 242 -9.57 -3.89 1.81
CA VAL A 242 -9.58 -4.91 2.86
C VAL A 242 -9.99 -4.31 4.20
N GLY A 243 -10.93 -4.94 4.88
CA GLY A 243 -11.33 -4.54 6.24
C GLY A 243 -12.54 -5.32 6.72
N GLY A 244 -12.72 -5.37 8.03
CA GLY A 244 -13.74 -6.20 8.65
C GLY A 244 -13.62 -7.64 8.20
N SER A 245 -14.71 -8.21 7.70
CA SER A 245 -14.74 -9.56 7.10
C SER A 245 -14.65 -9.57 5.57
N GLY A 246 -14.37 -8.41 4.94
CA GLY A 246 -14.46 -8.23 3.49
C GLY A 246 -13.11 -8.02 2.80
N ILE A 247 -12.98 -8.61 1.62
CA ILE A 247 -11.90 -8.37 0.67
C ILE A 247 -12.54 -8.08 -0.69
N TRP A 248 -12.25 -6.92 -1.25
CA TRP A 248 -12.77 -6.53 -2.57
C TRP A 248 -11.61 -6.35 -3.54
N TRP A 249 -11.60 -7.13 -4.60
CA TRP A 249 -10.65 -6.98 -5.69
C TRP A 249 -11.08 -5.85 -6.62
N MET A 250 -10.26 -4.82 -6.76
CA MET A 250 -10.52 -3.64 -7.56
C MET A 250 -9.99 -3.81 -8.97
N ARG A 251 -10.79 -3.45 -9.97
CA ARG A 251 -10.33 -3.46 -11.35
C ARG A 251 -9.50 -2.22 -11.65
N ASN A 252 -8.35 -2.44 -12.24
CA ASN A 252 -7.52 -1.36 -12.76
C ASN A 252 -8.18 -0.63 -13.95
N TRP A 253 -7.58 0.48 -14.38
CA TRP A 253 -8.06 1.25 -15.52
C TRP A 253 -8.23 0.37 -16.77
N SER A 254 -9.42 0.41 -17.39
CA SER A 254 -9.76 -0.30 -18.60
C SER A 254 -10.58 0.60 -19.53
N HIS A 255 -10.53 0.32 -20.84
CA HIS A 255 -11.39 0.98 -21.79
C HIS A 255 -12.86 0.64 -21.50
N GLN A 256 -13.71 1.66 -21.52
CA GLN A 256 -15.16 1.47 -21.51
C GLN A 256 -15.69 1.38 -22.92
N ASN A 257 -15.27 2.31 -23.77
CA ASN A 257 -15.67 2.40 -25.16
C ASN A 257 -14.57 3.10 -25.99
N SER A 258 -14.67 3.07 -27.32
CA SER A 258 -13.73 3.75 -28.20
C SER A 258 -14.39 4.13 -29.53
N VAL A 259 -13.99 5.26 -30.07
CA VAL A 259 -14.35 5.72 -31.43
C VAL A 259 -13.08 6.06 -32.17
N LYS A 260 -13.03 5.74 -33.46
CA LYS A 260 -11.85 5.99 -34.31
C LYS A 260 -12.31 6.64 -35.61
N LEU A 261 -11.50 7.53 -36.11
CA LEU A 261 -11.57 8.03 -37.52
C LEU A 261 -10.44 7.31 -38.30
N ASP A 262 -10.74 6.87 -39.52
CA ASP A 262 -9.79 6.04 -40.29
C ASP A 262 -8.57 6.84 -40.79
N THR A 263 -8.75 8.07 -41.31
CA THR A 263 -7.67 8.82 -41.94
C THR A 263 -7.66 10.32 -41.62
N GLU A 264 -8.60 10.79 -40.83
CA GLU A 264 -8.79 12.21 -40.55
C GLU A 264 -8.40 12.60 -39.13
N ARG A 265 -8.11 13.87 -38.94
CA ARG A 265 -7.95 14.43 -37.58
C ARG A 265 -9.31 14.74 -36.98
N TRP A 266 -9.43 14.57 -35.67
CA TRP A 266 -10.58 15.05 -34.93
C TRP A 266 -10.73 16.55 -35.03
N THR A 267 -11.95 17.01 -35.31
CA THR A 267 -12.39 18.41 -35.19
C THR A 267 -13.48 18.46 -34.13
N LEU A 268 -13.86 19.68 -33.70
CA LEU A 268 -14.97 19.81 -32.74
C LEU A 268 -16.27 19.22 -33.32
N ASP A 269 -16.56 19.50 -34.60
CA ASP A 269 -17.74 18.98 -35.27
C ASP A 269 -17.75 17.46 -35.38
N THR A 270 -16.59 16.82 -35.63
CA THR A 270 -16.50 15.36 -35.67
C THR A 270 -16.60 14.76 -34.27
N ILE A 271 -16.11 15.43 -33.21
CA ILE A 271 -16.31 15.01 -31.83
C ILE A 271 -17.80 15.08 -31.49
N ASP A 272 -18.48 16.18 -31.79
CA ASP A 272 -19.92 16.34 -31.52
C ASP A 272 -20.74 15.25 -32.21
N SER A 273 -20.45 14.98 -33.50
CA SER A 273 -21.17 13.95 -34.26
C SER A 273 -20.94 12.50 -33.78
N HIS A 274 -19.83 12.25 -33.04
CA HIS A 274 -19.48 10.92 -32.51
C HIS A 274 -19.70 10.79 -31.00
N ARG A 275 -20.25 11.83 -30.35
CA ARG A 275 -20.44 11.86 -28.89
C ARG A 275 -21.24 10.67 -28.40
N ASP A 276 -22.37 10.38 -29.06
CA ASP A 276 -23.25 9.27 -28.63
C ASP A 276 -22.65 7.90 -28.91
N LEU A 277 -21.75 7.77 -29.90
CA LEU A 277 -20.98 6.55 -30.13
C LEU A 277 -19.92 6.33 -29.02
N LEU A 278 -19.34 7.40 -28.48
CA LEU A 278 -18.31 7.31 -27.42
C LEU A 278 -18.94 7.11 -26.04
N PHE A 279 -19.95 7.89 -25.70
CA PHE A 279 -20.52 7.92 -24.35
C PHE A 279 -21.82 7.11 -24.23
N GLY A 280 -22.64 7.03 -25.31
CA GLY A 280 -23.93 6.36 -25.29
C GLY A 280 -24.85 6.93 -24.22
N GLU A 281 -25.49 6.02 -23.47
CA GLU A 281 -26.32 6.34 -22.30
C GLU A 281 -25.56 6.27 -20.97
N MET A 282 -24.21 6.17 -21.01
CA MET A 282 -23.40 6.09 -19.78
C MET A 282 -23.47 7.39 -18.99
N ASP A 283 -23.57 7.25 -17.67
CA ASP A 283 -23.41 8.39 -16.77
C ASP A 283 -21.97 8.91 -16.87
N THR A 284 -21.82 10.13 -17.40
CA THR A 284 -20.54 10.82 -17.52
C THR A 284 -20.30 11.82 -16.40
N GLY A 285 -21.17 11.83 -15.37
CA GLY A 285 -21.03 12.68 -14.20
C GLY A 285 -19.88 12.24 -13.27
N LEU A 286 -19.74 12.94 -12.17
CA LEU A 286 -18.75 12.60 -11.15
C LEU A 286 -19.11 11.24 -10.54
N PRO A 287 -18.19 10.24 -10.60
CA PRO A 287 -18.42 8.96 -9.94
C PRO A 287 -18.70 9.16 -8.44
N LYS A 288 -19.64 8.41 -7.91
CA LYS A 288 -19.91 8.45 -6.49
C LYS A 288 -18.71 7.91 -5.72
N PHE A 289 -18.45 8.49 -4.55
CA PHE A 289 -17.54 7.90 -3.57
C PHE A 289 -18.28 6.74 -2.89
N GLU A 290 -18.28 5.59 -3.54
CA GLU A 290 -18.95 4.40 -3.05
C GLU A 290 -17.93 3.35 -2.64
N ALA A 291 -17.64 3.35 -1.35
CA ALA A 291 -16.96 2.23 -0.75
C ALA A 291 -17.92 1.02 -0.72
N PRO A 292 -17.52 -0.19 -1.11
CA PRO A 292 -18.37 -1.36 -1.01
C PRO A 292 -18.88 -1.53 0.43
N PRO A 293 -20.17 -1.82 0.67
CA PRO A 293 -20.67 -2.04 2.02
C PRO A 293 -20.02 -3.28 2.64
N PHE A 294 -19.95 -3.32 3.97
CA PHE A 294 -19.48 -4.51 4.70
C PHE A 294 -20.52 -5.66 4.72
N SER A 295 -21.76 -5.39 4.35
CA SER A 295 -22.88 -6.35 4.33
C SER A 295 -23.65 -6.26 3.03
#